data_6256da5c60af5a993793682bd625d7c2
#
_entry.id   6256da5c60af5a993793682bd625d7c2
#
_cell.length_a   1.000
_cell.length_b   1.000
_cell.length_c   1.000
_cell.angle_alpha   90.00
_cell.angle_beta   90.00
_cell.angle_gamma   90.00
#
_symmetry.space_group_name_H-M   'P 1'
#
loop_
_entity.id
_entity.type
_entity.pdbx_description
1 polymer ?
#
loop_
_entity_poly.entity_id
_entity_poly.type
_entity_poly.pdbx_seq_one_letter_code
_entity_poly.pdbx_strand_id
1 'polypeptide(L)'
;MRFDQPFIATGIGSFPHEDEREPFRLIFEDFPEIPFWPQLPKRSFLEGMVVQYAQGFPSLRWDEKEQKVWVDISDGFEREIEKFYQQFEANELEPFQITEDFARGLRILKDLSSEDHRKKIRYIKGQITGPITFGLALTDQEGKPIFYDPTLKDILIKHLSLKARWMKREFNDLFPGIQTMISFDEPSLSSFGSAFSSLNREDVIHSLNECLDAVKGLKGVHCCGNTDWGVLLSTNLNFLSFDAYGYLEALSLYPKELKIFLERGGILAWGIVPTSEAILKEDSQSLVVRFKEGLKILSNKGIDPNLLQNAILTPS
;
A
#
# COMPACT_ATOMS: atom_id res chain seq x y z
N MET A 1 -14.91 4.80 11.63
CA MET A 1 -14.61 3.53 12.32
C MET A 1 -13.69 3.82 13.49
N ARG A 2 -13.81 3.16 14.63
CA ARG A 2 -12.89 3.31 15.77
C ARG A 2 -12.34 1.94 16.13
N PHE A 3 -11.04 1.87 16.37
CA PHE A 3 -10.45 0.70 16.99
C PHE A 3 -10.88 0.60 18.46
N ASP A 4 -11.07 -0.62 18.95
CA ASP A 4 -11.42 -0.85 20.36
C ASP A 4 -10.27 -0.48 21.30
N GLN A 5 -9.05 -0.43 20.77
CA GLN A 5 -7.85 0.00 21.46
C GLN A 5 -7.15 1.11 20.66
N PRO A 6 -6.64 2.15 21.32
CA PRO A 6 -5.83 3.17 20.67
C PRO A 6 -4.44 2.61 20.31
N PHE A 7 -3.87 3.11 19.23
CA PHE A 7 -2.46 2.89 18.88
C PHE A 7 -2.07 1.43 18.62
N ILE A 8 -2.87 0.71 17.83
CA ILE A 8 -2.54 -0.65 17.40
C ILE A 8 -1.36 -0.60 16.42
N ALA A 9 -0.45 -1.57 16.48
CA ALA A 9 0.73 -1.60 15.61
C ALA A 9 0.55 -2.53 14.39
N THR A 10 1.20 -2.17 13.27
CA THR A 10 1.36 -3.03 12.09
C THR A 10 2.65 -2.66 11.34
N GLY A 11 3.07 -3.49 10.38
CA GLY A 11 4.18 -3.19 9.48
C GLY A 11 3.73 -2.64 8.12
N ILE A 12 4.70 -2.18 7.33
CA ILE A 12 4.44 -1.71 5.96
C ILE A 12 4.30 -2.89 5.01
N GLY A 13 5.23 -3.85 5.01
CA GLY A 13 5.12 -5.06 4.19
C GLY A 13 6.46 -5.68 3.83
N SER A 14 7.42 -4.90 3.37
CA SER A 14 8.69 -5.41 2.88
C SER A 14 9.67 -5.78 3.99
N PHE A 15 10.34 -6.92 3.83
CA PHE A 15 11.41 -7.40 4.69
C PHE A 15 12.71 -7.61 3.90
N PRO A 16 13.87 -7.39 4.53
CA PRO A 16 15.18 -7.60 3.89
C PRO A 16 15.63 -9.07 3.88
N HIS A 17 14.74 -10.00 4.21
CA HIS A 17 15.04 -11.42 4.34
C HIS A 17 14.89 -12.15 2.99
N GLU A 18 15.63 -13.23 2.84
CA GLU A 18 15.50 -14.18 1.73
C GLU A 18 14.65 -15.40 2.15
N ASP A 19 14.72 -15.78 3.44
CA ASP A 19 13.89 -16.82 4.05
C ASP A 19 12.59 -16.19 4.58
N GLU A 20 11.47 -16.82 4.29
CA GLU A 20 10.13 -16.36 4.63
C GLU A 20 9.70 -16.65 6.08
N ARG A 21 10.39 -17.56 6.79
CA ARG A 21 9.98 -18.03 8.13
C ARG A 21 10.25 -17.00 9.21
N GLU A 22 11.40 -16.33 9.13
CA GLU A 22 11.75 -15.30 10.12
C GLU A 22 10.83 -14.09 10.05
N PRO A 23 10.55 -13.49 8.88
CA PRO A 23 9.52 -12.45 8.75
C PRO A 23 8.15 -12.87 9.29
N PHE A 24 7.72 -14.10 9.01
CA PHE A 24 6.46 -14.62 9.52
C PHE A 24 6.45 -14.64 11.06
N ARG A 25 7.51 -15.17 11.69
CA ARG A 25 7.65 -15.22 13.14
C ARG A 25 7.55 -13.81 13.75
N LEU A 26 8.33 -12.86 13.23
CA LEU A 26 8.33 -11.48 13.69
C LEU A 26 6.95 -10.82 13.57
N ILE A 27 6.24 -11.05 12.44
CA ILE A 27 4.92 -10.48 12.24
C ILE A 27 3.93 -10.97 13.30
N PHE A 28 3.90 -12.26 13.59
CA PHE A 28 2.93 -12.80 14.55
C PHE A 28 3.31 -12.58 16.01
N GLU A 29 4.61 -12.40 16.32
CA GLU A 29 5.07 -12.03 17.65
C GLU A 29 4.84 -10.54 17.94
N ASP A 30 5.19 -9.65 17.00
CA ASP A 30 5.22 -8.21 17.22
C ASP A 30 3.94 -7.49 16.77
N PHE A 31 3.21 -8.04 15.79
CA PHE A 31 1.98 -7.45 15.24
C PHE A 31 0.78 -8.41 15.27
N PRO A 32 0.47 -9.03 16.43
CA PRO A 32 -0.54 -10.09 16.48
C PRO A 32 -1.96 -9.62 16.18
N GLU A 33 -2.25 -8.32 16.34
CA GLU A 33 -3.59 -7.76 16.14
C GLU A 33 -3.85 -7.31 14.68
N ILE A 34 -2.80 -6.83 13.99
CA ILE A 34 -2.84 -6.46 12.56
C ILE A 34 -1.64 -7.09 11.85
N PRO A 35 -1.57 -8.42 11.73
CA PRO A 35 -0.54 -9.04 10.93
C PRO A 35 -0.73 -8.69 9.45
N PHE A 36 0.35 -8.81 8.70
CA PHE A 36 0.39 -8.53 7.28
C PHE A 36 1.22 -9.59 6.55
N TRP A 37 1.05 -9.71 5.23
CA TRP A 37 1.88 -10.64 4.49
C TRP A 37 3.26 -10.04 4.22
N PRO A 38 4.35 -10.79 4.46
CA PRO A 38 5.68 -10.30 4.19
C PRO A 38 6.00 -10.33 2.69
N GLN A 39 6.48 -9.20 2.16
CA GLN A 39 7.06 -9.11 0.83
C GLN A 39 8.58 -9.28 0.92
N LEU A 40 9.17 -10.08 0.02
CA LEU A 40 10.56 -10.50 0.08
C LEU A 40 11.32 -10.10 -1.20
N PRO A 41 11.48 -8.80 -1.48
CA PRO A 41 12.07 -8.33 -2.73
C PRO A 41 13.54 -8.74 -2.94
N LYS A 42 14.25 -9.14 -1.87
CA LYS A 42 15.61 -9.69 -1.98
C LYS A 42 15.64 -11.16 -2.36
N ARG A 43 14.55 -11.89 -2.17
CA ARG A 43 14.45 -13.30 -2.51
C ARG A 43 14.41 -13.50 -4.03
N SER A 44 13.64 -12.70 -4.73
CA SER A 44 13.41 -12.85 -6.17
C SER A 44 13.06 -11.52 -6.82
N PHE A 45 13.50 -11.32 -8.06
CA PHE A 45 13.05 -10.23 -8.93
C PHE A 45 11.52 -10.19 -9.05
N LEU A 46 10.87 -11.36 -9.09
CA LEU A 46 9.41 -11.48 -9.21
C LEU A 46 8.66 -10.92 -7.99
N GLU A 47 9.32 -10.83 -6.83
CA GLU A 47 8.77 -10.17 -5.63
C GLU A 47 9.10 -8.67 -5.55
N GLY A 48 9.70 -8.11 -6.60
CA GLY A 48 9.95 -6.68 -6.70
C GLY A 48 8.63 -5.89 -6.77
N MET A 49 8.65 -4.67 -6.24
CA MET A 49 7.47 -3.82 -6.01
C MET A 49 6.53 -3.69 -7.21
N VAL A 50 7.04 -3.64 -8.44
CA VAL A 50 6.23 -3.53 -9.66
C VAL A 50 5.90 -4.91 -10.23
N VAL A 51 6.90 -5.76 -10.38
CA VAL A 51 6.76 -7.07 -11.03
C VAL A 51 5.75 -7.95 -10.31
N GLN A 52 5.77 -7.93 -8.98
CA GLN A 52 4.86 -8.70 -8.13
C GLN A 52 3.37 -8.46 -8.46
N TYR A 53 3.03 -7.24 -8.81
CA TYR A 53 1.65 -6.88 -9.13
C TYR A 53 1.37 -6.81 -10.62
N ALA A 54 2.38 -6.99 -11.47
CA ALA A 54 2.19 -6.92 -12.92
C ALA A 54 1.59 -8.20 -13.52
N GLN A 55 1.67 -9.35 -12.83
CA GLN A 55 1.12 -10.62 -13.29
C GLN A 55 -0.36 -10.49 -13.67
N GLY A 56 -0.72 -10.90 -14.88
CA GLY A 56 -2.07 -10.75 -15.45
C GLY A 56 -2.32 -9.42 -16.16
N PHE A 57 -1.32 -8.52 -16.23
CA PHE A 57 -1.42 -7.33 -17.07
C PHE A 57 -1.33 -7.74 -18.57
N PRO A 58 -2.18 -7.17 -19.46
CA PRO A 58 -2.16 -7.51 -20.88
C PRO A 58 -0.78 -7.35 -21.50
N SER A 59 -0.36 -8.33 -22.30
CA SER A 59 0.93 -8.35 -23.01
C SER A 59 2.16 -8.09 -22.16
N LEU A 60 2.10 -8.44 -20.87
CA LEU A 60 3.25 -8.33 -19.97
C LEU A 60 4.42 -9.19 -20.44
N ARG A 61 5.62 -8.62 -20.38
CA ARG A 61 6.90 -9.29 -20.61
C ARG A 61 7.85 -9.00 -19.45
N TRP A 62 8.73 -9.93 -19.13
CA TRP A 62 9.82 -9.71 -18.19
C TRP A 62 11.05 -10.51 -18.57
N ASP A 63 12.18 -10.01 -18.14
CA ASP A 63 13.49 -10.70 -18.24
C ASP A 63 14.15 -10.65 -16.85
N GLU A 64 14.25 -11.83 -16.21
CA GLU A 64 14.83 -11.95 -14.88
C GLU A 64 16.34 -11.68 -14.86
N LYS A 65 17.06 -11.96 -15.96
CA LYS A 65 18.51 -11.73 -16.04
C LYS A 65 18.81 -10.23 -16.12
N GLU A 66 18.02 -9.53 -16.93
CA GLU A 66 18.13 -8.07 -17.08
C GLU A 66 17.35 -7.32 -16.01
N GLN A 67 16.58 -8.02 -15.16
CA GLN A 67 15.69 -7.46 -14.15
C GLN A 67 14.74 -6.38 -14.71
N LYS A 68 14.14 -6.67 -15.85
CA LYS A 68 13.24 -5.77 -16.57
C LYS A 68 11.83 -6.35 -16.65
N VAL A 69 10.84 -5.47 -16.58
CA VAL A 69 9.44 -5.75 -16.84
C VAL A 69 8.87 -4.65 -17.73
N TRP A 70 8.08 -5.03 -18.75
CA TRP A 70 7.48 -4.07 -19.68
C TRP A 70 6.19 -4.63 -20.29
N VAL A 71 5.43 -3.76 -20.92
CA VAL A 71 4.24 -4.12 -21.72
C VAL A 71 4.61 -4.06 -23.20
N ASP A 72 4.34 -5.12 -23.93
CA ASP A 72 4.58 -5.21 -25.37
C ASP A 72 3.29 -4.82 -26.12
N ILE A 73 3.24 -3.57 -26.59
CA ILE A 73 2.08 -3.03 -27.31
C ILE A 73 2.15 -3.25 -28.83
N SER A 74 2.95 -4.22 -29.29
CA SER A 74 3.05 -4.60 -30.68
C SER A 74 1.86 -5.46 -31.15
N ASP A 75 2.02 -6.17 -32.26
CA ASP A 75 0.98 -6.99 -32.87
C ASP A 75 0.27 -7.93 -31.90
N GLY A 76 -1.05 -7.87 -31.89
CA GLY A 76 -1.90 -8.71 -31.03
C GLY A 76 -2.33 -8.05 -29.71
N PHE A 77 -1.80 -6.89 -29.36
CA PHE A 77 -2.13 -6.18 -28.12
C PHE A 77 -3.63 -5.86 -28.00
N GLU A 78 -4.30 -5.48 -29.12
CA GLU A 78 -5.73 -5.18 -29.12
C GLU A 78 -6.56 -6.38 -28.64
N ARG A 79 -6.18 -7.61 -29.02
CA ARG A 79 -6.87 -8.84 -28.59
C ARG A 79 -6.69 -9.08 -27.09
N GLU A 80 -5.50 -8.82 -26.56
CA GLU A 80 -5.23 -8.95 -25.13
C GLU A 80 -6.01 -7.90 -24.32
N ILE A 81 -6.17 -6.68 -24.85
CA ILE A 81 -7.02 -5.64 -24.25
C ILE A 81 -8.48 -6.08 -24.22
N GLU A 82 -9.02 -6.57 -25.34
CA GLU A 82 -10.40 -7.04 -25.41
C GLU A 82 -10.68 -8.13 -24.37
N LYS A 83 -9.78 -9.12 -24.29
CA LYS A 83 -9.86 -10.19 -23.28
C LYS A 83 -9.81 -9.62 -21.86
N PHE A 84 -8.91 -8.67 -21.57
CA PHE A 84 -8.80 -8.02 -20.27
C PHE A 84 -10.10 -7.34 -19.87
N TYR A 85 -10.72 -6.55 -20.76
CA TYR A 85 -11.98 -5.88 -20.44
C TYR A 85 -13.13 -6.87 -20.24
N GLN A 86 -13.20 -7.95 -21.00
CA GLN A 86 -14.18 -9.03 -20.77
C GLN A 86 -14.02 -9.63 -19.37
N GLN A 87 -12.79 -9.93 -18.95
CA GLN A 87 -12.48 -10.44 -17.61
C GLN A 87 -12.81 -9.42 -16.51
N PHE A 88 -12.53 -8.14 -16.76
CA PHE A 88 -12.85 -7.07 -15.83
C PHE A 88 -14.36 -6.94 -15.63
N GLU A 89 -15.15 -6.90 -16.69
CA GLU A 89 -16.61 -6.82 -16.65
C GLU A 89 -17.24 -8.05 -15.99
N ALA A 90 -16.70 -9.23 -16.26
CA ALA A 90 -17.12 -10.47 -15.60
C ALA A 90 -16.66 -10.57 -14.14
N ASN A 91 -15.85 -9.63 -13.66
CA ASN A 91 -15.20 -9.66 -12.34
C ASN A 91 -14.45 -10.98 -12.08
N GLU A 92 -13.76 -11.49 -13.08
CA GLU A 92 -12.91 -12.68 -12.97
C GLU A 92 -11.65 -12.30 -12.16
N LEU A 93 -11.42 -12.95 -11.03
CA LEU A 93 -10.29 -12.65 -10.17
C LEU A 93 -9.09 -13.60 -10.35
N GLU A 94 -9.31 -14.81 -10.82
CA GLU A 94 -8.28 -15.83 -11.02
C GLU A 94 -7.13 -15.40 -11.93
N PRO A 95 -7.36 -14.73 -13.09
CA PRO A 95 -6.27 -14.24 -13.93
C PRO A 95 -5.37 -13.20 -13.25
N PHE A 96 -5.88 -12.56 -12.19
CA PHE A 96 -5.21 -11.49 -11.44
C PHE A 96 -4.65 -11.95 -10.09
N GLN A 97 -4.64 -13.24 -9.82
CA GLN A 97 -3.98 -13.78 -8.65
C GLN A 97 -2.49 -13.42 -8.60
N ILE A 98 -1.93 -13.37 -7.40
CA ILE A 98 -0.49 -13.30 -7.21
C ILE A 98 -0.05 -14.73 -6.88
N THR A 99 0.66 -15.38 -7.82
CA THR A 99 1.08 -16.77 -7.64
C THR A 99 2.24 -16.88 -6.64
N GLU A 100 2.53 -18.10 -6.19
CA GLU A 100 3.56 -18.37 -5.19
C GLU A 100 4.94 -17.82 -5.58
N ASP A 101 5.32 -17.88 -6.86
CA ASP A 101 6.61 -17.38 -7.34
C ASP A 101 6.75 -15.87 -7.15
N PHE A 102 5.63 -15.14 -7.21
CA PHE A 102 5.56 -13.70 -7.01
C PHE A 102 5.27 -13.29 -5.56
N ALA A 103 4.87 -14.21 -4.69
CA ALA A 103 4.42 -13.88 -3.34
C ALA A 103 4.62 -15.06 -2.35
N ARG A 104 5.86 -15.46 -2.16
CA ARG A 104 6.20 -16.54 -1.23
C ARG A 104 5.71 -16.26 0.19
N GLY A 105 5.81 -15.01 0.63
CA GLY A 105 5.33 -14.60 1.94
C GLY A 105 3.81 -14.75 2.13
N LEU A 106 3.01 -14.59 1.07
CA LEU A 106 1.58 -14.83 1.12
C LEU A 106 1.28 -16.33 1.31
N ARG A 107 2.05 -17.20 0.67
CA ARG A 107 1.97 -18.65 0.84
C ARG A 107 2.24 -19.05 2.28
N ILE A 108 3.32 -18.53 2.86
CA ILE A 108 3.69 -18.80 4.26
C ILE A 108 2.61 -18.35 5.23
N LEU A 109 2.01 -17.20 5.01
CA LEU A 109 0.88 -16.72 5.81
C LEU A 109 -0.26 -17.73 5.82
N LYS A 110 -0.52 -18.39 4.70
CA LYS A 110 -1.51 -19.44 4.55
C LYS A 110 -1.14 -20.70 5.31
N ASP A 111 0.09 -21.17 5.16
CA ASP A 111 0.55 -22.47 5.67
C ASP A 111 0.78 -22.47 7.18
N LEU A 112 1.22 -21.33 7.77
CA LEU A 112 1.64 -21.25 9.16
C LEU A 112 0.64 -20.55 10.10
N SER A 113 -0.45 -20.00 9.60
CA SER A 113 -1.47 -19.40 10.46
C SER A 113 -2.20 -20.44 11.28
N SER A 114 -1.87 -20.55 12.59
CA SER A 114 -2.52 -21.44 13.54
C SER A 114 -3.83 -20.84 14.10
N GLU A 115 -4.67 -21.68 14.74
CA GLU A 115 -5.85 -21.19 15.49
C GLU A 115 -5.49 -20.18 16.58
N ASP A 116 -4.36 -20.37 17.27
CA ASP A 116 -3.94 -19.47 18.35
C ASP A 116 -3.48 -18.11 17.81
N HIS A 117 -2.86 -18.06 16.63
CA HIS A 117 -2.60 -16.81 15.94
C HIS A 117 -3.91 -16.10 15.59
N ARG A 118 -4.87 -16.83 14.99
CA ARG A 118 -6.15 -16.28 14.53
C ARG A 118 -6.98 -15.63 15.65
N LYS A 119 -6.92 -16.15 16.88
CA LYS A 119 -7.65 -15.59 18.04
C LYS A 119 -7.23 -14.16 18.39
N LYS A 120 -6.00 -13.76 18.06
CA LYS A 120 -5.46 -12.42 18.36
C LYS A 120 -5.70 -11.44 17.21
N ILE A 121 -5.93 -11.93 15.99
CA ILE A 121 -6.05 -11.09 14.80
C ILE A 121 -7.38 -10.33 14.85
N ARG A 122 -7.30 -9.01 14.71
CA ARG A 122 -8.45 -8.11 14.56
C ARG A 122 -8.63 -7.69 13.11
N TYR A 123 -7.52 -7.44 12.44
CA TYR A 123 -7.45 -7.07 11.03
C TYR A 123 -6.33 -7.85 10.36
N ILE A 124 -6.46 -8.11 9.08
CA ILE A 124 -5.38 -8.62 8.24
C ILE A 124 -5.03 -7.57 7.19
N LYS A 125 -3.76 -7.20 7.11
CA LYS A 125 -3.30 -6.16 6.18
C LYS A 125 -2.62 -6.76 4.96
N GLY A 126 -3.00 -6.24 3.79
CA GLY A 126 -2.31 -6.43 2.52
C GLY A 126 -1.86 -5.11 1.93
N GLN A 127 -0.85 -5.16 1.10
CA GLN A 127 -0.34 -4.00 0.36
C GLN A 127 -0.25 -4.32 -1.12
N ILE A 128 -0.42 -3.29 -1.94
CA ILE A 128 -0.34 -3.34 -3.40
C ILE A 128 0.35 -2.06 -3.84
N THR A 129 1.22 -2.12 -4.82
CA THR A 129 1.78 -0.90 -5.43
C THR A 129 0.66 -0.06 -6.00
N GLY A 130 0.64 1.21 -5.63
CA GLY A 130 -0.41 2.13 -6.05
C GLY A 130 -0.31 2.53 -7.52
N PRO A 131 -1.40 3.07 -8.09
CA PRO A 131 -1.51 3.30 -9.53
C PRO A 131 -0.48 4.30 -10.08
N ILE A 132 -0.08 5.29 -9.29
CA ILE A 132 0.89 6.27 -9.74
C ILE A 132 2.29 5.65 -9.82
N THR A 133 2.72 5.00 -8.75
CA THR A 133 4.02 4.34 -8.70
C THR A 133 4.12 3.21 -9.72
N PHE A 134 3.10 2.37 -9.80
CA PHE A 134 3.07 1.27 -10.76
C PHE A 134 3.14 1.80 -12.20
N GLY A 135 2.30 2.78 -12.55
CA GLY A 135 2.21 3.31 -13.89
C GLY A 135 3.41 4.14 -14.36
N LEU A 136 4.15 4.74 -13.41
CA LEU A 136 5.40 5.44 -13.71
C LEU A 136 6.59 4.47 -13.86
N ALA A 137 6.58 3.35 -13.17
CA ALA A 137 7.68 2.39 -13.16
C ALA A 137 7.52 1.27 -14.21
N LEU A 138 6.29 0.86 -14.54
CA LEU A 138 6.05 -0.05 -15.64
C LEU A 138 6.05 0.74 -16.97
N THR A 139 6.82 0.28 -17.93
CA THR A 139 6.97 0.94 -19.24
C THR A 139 6.46 0.06 -20.37
N ASP A 140 6.25 0.65 -21.54
CA ASP A 140 6.14 -0.09 -22.79
C ASP A 140 7.53 -0.56 -23.27
N GLN A 141 7.58 -1.25 -24.40
CA GLN A 141 8.82 -1.76 -25.02
C GLN A 141 9.79 -0.63 -25.47
N GLU A 142 9.31 0.60 -25.60
CA GLU A 142 10.13 1.78 -25.93
C GLU A 142 10.67 2.50 -24.66
N GLY A 143 10.30 2.02 -23.48
CA GLY A 143 10.70 2.58 -22.19
C GLY A 143 9.83 3.76 -21.74
N LYS A 144 8.67 3.98 -22.36
CA LYS A 144 7.75 5.05 -21.98
C LYS A 144 6.82 4.57 -20.85
N PRO A 145 6.73 5.30 -19.72
CA PRO A 145 5.84 4.93 -18.63
C PRO A 145 4.38 4.81 -19.07
N ILE A 146 3.74 3.72 -18.68
CA ILE A 146 2.35 3.42 -19.08
C ILE A 146 1.32 4.40 -18.50
N PHE A 147 1.67 5.13 -17.44
CA PHE A 147 0.79 6.13 -16.84
C PHE A 147 0.40 7.26 -17.80
N TYR A 148 1.26 7.56 -18.76
CA TYR A 148 1.04 8.67 -19.70
C TYR A 148 0.26 8.28 -20.96
N ASP A 149 0.00 6.99 -21.16
CA ASP A 149 -0.89 6.52 -22.21
C ASP A 149 -2.31 6.34 -21.65
N PRO A 150 -3.34 7.00 -22.20
CA PRO A 150 -4.70 6.94 -21.64
C PRO A 150 -5.29 5.54 -21.59
N THR A 151 -5.00 4.70 -22.58
CA THR A 151 -5.50 3.32 -22.63
C THR A 151 -4.80 2.44 -21.61
N LEU A 152 -3.47 2.52 -21.55
CA LEU A 152 -2.67 1.77 -20.58
C LEU A 152 -2.96 2.21 -19.14
N LYS A 153 -3.21 3.51 -18.93
CA LYS A 153 -3.62 4.05 -17.61
C LYS A 153 -4.98 3.50 -17.17
N ASP A 154 -5.94 3.42 -18.05
CA ASP A 154 -7.24 2.82 -17.73
C ASP A 154 -7.12 1.34 -17.39
N ILE A 155 -6.36 0.58 -18.19
CA ILE A 155 -6.06 -0.84 -17.94
C ILE A 155 -5.36 -1.01 -16.59
N LEU A 156 -4.35 -0.21 -16.30
CA LEU A 156 -3.58 -0.24 -15.07
C LEU A 156 -4.47 -0.06 -13.83
N ILE A 157 -5.35 0.93 -13.82
CA ILE A 157 -6.26 1.20 -12.70
C ILE A 157 -7.22 0.02 -12.48
N LYS A 158 -7.79 -0.51 -13.55
CA LYS A 158 -8.67 -1.69 -13.52
C LYS A 158 -7.93 -2.94 -13.06
N HIS A 159 -6.69 -3.13 -13.55
CA HIS A 159 -5.84 -4.24 -13.16
C HIS A 159 -5.55 -4.24 -11.65
N LEU A 160 -5.09 -3.11 -11.11
CA LEU A 160 -4.81 -2.99 -9.68
C LEU A 160 -6.08 -3.12 -8.83
N SER A 161 -7.22 -2.66 -9.35
CA SER A 161 -8.53 -2.86 -8.72
C SER A 161 -8.89 -4.35 -8.61
N LEU A 162 -8.63 -5.15 -9.65
CA LEU A 162 -8.84 -6.60 -9.63
C LEU A 162 -7.85 -7.30 -8.69
N LYS A 163 -6.58 -6.87 -8.66
CA LYS A 163 -5.59 -7.34 -7.69
C LYS A 163 -6.06 -7.12 -6.25
N ALA A 164 -6.57 -5.92 -5.95
CA ALA A 164 -7.08 -5.59 -4.62
C ALA A 164 -8.30 -6.44 -4.22
N ARG A 165 -9.23 -6.67 -5.17
CA ARG A 165 -10.39 -7.55 -4.95
C ARG A 165 -9.95 -9.00 -4.73
N TRP A 166 -8.98 -9.48 -5.52
CA TRP A 166 -8.43 -10.82 -5.36
C TRP A 166 -7.76 -10.98 -4.00
N MET A 167 -6.88 -10.07 -3.61
CA MET A 167 -6.20 -10.11 -2.30
C MET A 167 -7.20 -10.12 -1.15
N LYS A 168 -8.23 -9.28 -1.24
CA LYS A 168 -9.30 -9.27 -0.24
C LYS A 168 -10.01 -10.62 -0.15
N ARG A 169 -10.32 -11.26 -1.29
CA ARG A 169 -10.94 -12.59 -1.31
C ARG A 169 -10.03 -13.61 -0.65
N GLU A 170 -8.75 -13.66 -1.01
CA GLU A 170 -7.76 -14.55 -0.38
C GLU A 170 -7.73 -14.40 1.15
N PHE A 171 -7.69 -13.16 1.63
CA PHE A 171 -7.69 -12.93 3.08
C PHE A 171 -9.00 -13.32 3.75
N ASN A 172 -10.14 -13.12 3.12
CA ASN A 172 -11.42 -13.55 3.64
C ASN A 172 -11.51 -15.09 3.75
N ASP A 173 -10.92 -15.80 2.76
CA ASP A 173 -10.89 -17.26 2.73
C ASP A 173 -9.91 -17.81 3.78
N LEU A 174 -8.76 -17.16 3.97
CA LEU A 174 -7.76 -17.54 4.96
C LEU A 174 -8.18 -17.19 6.40
N PHE A 175 -8.84 -16.05 6.58
CA PHE A 175 -9.22 -15.50 7.89
C PHE A 175 -10.70 -15.12 7.92
N PRO A 176 -11.63 -16.12 7.90
CA PRO A 176 -13.06 -15.85 7.89
C PRO A 176 -13.49 -14.98 9.07
N GLY A 177 -14.27 -13.92 8.78
CA GLY A 177 -14.77 -13.01 9.80
C GLY A 177 -13.80 -11.90 10.23
N ILE A 178 -12.53 -11.95 9.79
CA ILE A 178 -11.54 -10.90 10.06
C ILE A 178 -11.65 -9.80 9.01
N GLN A 179 -11.61 -8.56 9.45
CA GLN A 179 -11.65 -7.41 8.52
C GLN A 179 -10.32 -7.23 7.79
N THR A 180 -10.41 -7.00 6.49
CA THR A 180 -9.25 -6.78 5.63
C THR A 180 -8.91 -5.30 5.51
N MET A 181 -7.62 -5.00 5.59
CA MET A 181 -7.05 -3.68 5.29
C MET A 181 -6.17 -3.79 4.04
N ILE A 182 -6.41 -2.96 3.03
CA ILE A 182 -5.57 -2.91 1.81
C ILE A 182 -4.93 -1.53 1.71
N SER A 183 -3.59 -1.51 1.63
CA SER A 183 -2.78 -0.32 1.38
C SER A 183 -2.35 -0.25 -0.07
N PHE A 184 -2.47 0.92 -0.69
CA PHE A 184 -1.81 1.22 -1.95
C PHE A 184 -0.53 2.01 -1.65
N ASP A 185 0.62 1.45 -2.03
CA ASP A 185 1.92 2.02 -1.69
C ASP A 185 2.40 2.92 -2.84
N GLU A 186 2.61 4.20 -2.53
CA GLU A 186 2.85 5.28 -3.50
C GLU A 186 4.15 6.06 -3.23
N PRO A 187 5.32 5.40 -3.23
CA PRO A 187 6.59 6.11 -3.05
C PRO A 187 6.87 7.16 -4.13
N SER A 188 6.37 6.98 -5.36
CA SER A 188 6.58 7.95 -6.45
C SER A 188 5.89 9.28 -6.20
N LEU A 189 4.89 9.35 -5.33
CA LEU A 189 4.29 10.61 -4.92
C LEU A 189 5.24 11.53 -4.15
N SER A 190 6.39 11.04 -3.68
CA SER A 190 7.44 11.89 -3.10
C SER A 190 8.02 12.89 -4.10
N SER A 191 7.88 12.64 -5.40
CA SER A 191 8.28 13.56 -6.46
C SER A 191 7.15 14.49 -6.95
N PHE A 192 5.92 14.29 -6.45
CA PHE A 192 4.76 15.07 -6.87
C PHE A 192 4.91 16.56 -6.49
N GLY A 193 4.59 17.43 -7.44
CA GLY A 193 4.77 18.88 -7.25
C GLY A 193 6.21 19.38 -7.48
N SER A 194 7.16 18.50 -7.77
CA SER A 194 8.50 18.90 -8.20
C SER A 194 8.49 19.36 -9.67
N ALA A 195 9.51 20.12 -10.07
CA ALA A 195 9.68 20.57 -11.46
C ALA A 195 9.88 19.41 -12.46
N PHE A 196 10.13 18.20 -11.98
CA PHE A 196 10.34 17.00 -12.78
C PHE A 196 9.10 16.12 -12.89
N SER A 197 8.00 16.47 -12.21
CA SER A 197 6.76 15.71 -12.23
C SER A 197 5.75 16.35 -13.19
N SER A 198 5.31 15.60 -14.20
CA SER A 198 4.23 16.00 -15.12
C SER A 198 2.83 15.53 -14.62
N LEU A 199 2.76 15.01 -13.41
CA LEU A 199 1.51 14.56 -12.81
C LEU A 199 0.64 15.76 -12.43
N ASN A 200 -0.63 15.72 -12.81
CA ASN A 200 -1.59 16.69 -12.32
C ASN A 200 -2.38 16.14 -11.12
N ARG A 201 -2.88 17.06 -10.29
CA ARG A 201 -3.58 16.75 -9.06
C ARG A 201 -4.85 15.91 -9.28
N GLU A 202 -5.62 16.24 -10.31
CA GLU A 202 -6.90 15.60 -10.60
C GLU A 202 -6.72 14.16 -11.07
N ASP A 203 -5.74 13.91 -11.94
CA ASP A 203 -5.38 12.56 -12.40
C ASP A 203 -4.93 11.67 -11.23
N VAL A 204 -4.13 12.21 -10.31
CA VAL A 204 -3.68 11.46 -9.12
C VAL A 204 -4.86 11.07 -8.23
N ILE A 205 -5.72 12.05 -7.89
CA ILE A 205 -6.90 11.81 -7.06
C ILE A 205 -7.85 10.83 -7.74
N HIS A 206 -8.10 10.97 -9.04
CA HIS A 206 -8.97 10.08 -9.80
C HIS A 206 -8.45 8.65 -9.80
N SER A 207 -7.19 8.46 -10.19
CA SER A 207 -6.56 7.13 -10.26
C SER A 207 -6.55 6.41 -8.90
N LEU A 208 -6.24 7.14 -7.83
CA LEU A 208 -6.27 6.60 -6.47
C LEU A 208 -7.69 6.24 -6.05
N ASN A 209 -8.67 7.12 -6.30
CA ASN A 209 -10.05 6.88 -5.90
C ASN A 209 -10.64 5.65 -6.59
N GLU A 210 -10.40 5.43 -7.87
CA GLU A 210 -10.88 4.23 -8.58
C GLU A 210 -10.32 2.95 -7.96
N CYS A 211 -9.01 2.90 -7.66
CA CYS A 211 -8.40 1.77 -6.97
C CYS A 211 -8.94 1.59 -5.54
N LEU A 212 -9.06 2.69 -4.78
CA LEU A 212 -9.60 2.66 -3.42
C LEU A 212 -11.05 2.17 -3.41
N ASP A 213 -11.89 2.63 -4.33
CA ASP A 213 -13.32 2.29 -4.38
C ASP A 213 -13.58 0.83 -4.80
N ALA A 214 -12.60 0.20 -5.44
CA ALA A 214 -12.62 -1.24 -5.71
C ALA A 214 -12.54 -2.09 -4.42
N VAL A 215 -11.99 -1.54 -3.33
CA VAL A 215 -11.83 -2.25 -2.04
C VAL A 215 -13.07 -2.04 -1.18
N LYS A 216 -13.82 -3.13 -0.94
CA LYS A 216 -14.90 -3.16 0.06
C LYS A 216 -14.30 -3.52 1.43
N GLY A 217 -13.93 -2.54 2.23
CA GLY A 217 -13.25 -2.72 3.52
C GLY A 217 -12.40 -1.50 3.86
N LEU A 218 -11.45 -1.68 4.78
CA LEU A 218 -10.48 -0.64 5.08
C LEU A 218 -9.47 -0.54 3.94
N LYS A 219 -9.35 0.67 3.42
CA LYS A 219 -8.50 1.01 2.28
C LYS A 219 -7.67 2.25 2.60
N GLY A 220 -6.44 2.26 2.20
CA GLY A 220 -5.54 3.37 2.50
C GLY A 220 -4.43 3.54 1.49
N VAL A 221 -3.61 4.55 1.73
CA VAL A 221 -2.42 4.85 0.94
C VAL A 221 -1.24 4.95 1.89
N HIS A 222 -0.11 4.38 1.49
CA HIS A 222 1.18 4.59 2.13
C HIS A 222 2.08 5.43 1.24
N CYS A 223 2.68 6.48 1.82
CA CYS A 223 3.73 7.27 1.19
C CYS A 223 4.86 7.50 2.19
N CYS A 224 6.03 6.92 1.92
CA CYS A 224 7.21 7.00 2.78
C CYS A 224 8.01 8.28 2.60
N GLY A 225 7.70 9.13 1.59
CA GLY A 225 8.37 10.40 1.34
C GLY A 225 7.46 11.59 1.58
N ASN A 226 8.05 12.81 1.51
CA ASN A 226 7.25 14.03 1.53
C ASN A 226 6.45 14.17 0.21
N THR A 227 5.21 14.65 0.32
CA THR A 227 4.32 14.85 -0.83
C THR A 227 3.35 16.00 -0.57
N ASP A 228 2.50 16.33 -1.54
CA ASP A 228 1.30 17.16 -1.29
C ASP A 228 0.25 16.32 -0.53
N TRP A 229 0.31 16.39 0.79
CA TRP A 229 -0.60 15.66 1.68
C TRP A 229 -2.07 16.02 1.44
N GLY A 230 -2.35 17.24 0.96
CA GLY A 230 -3.69 17.67 0.59
C GLY A 230 -4.27 16.84 -0.57
N VAL A 231 -3.45 16.30 -1.46
CA VAL A 231 -3.90 15.37 -2.51
C VAL A 231 -4.40 14.08 -1.88
N LEU A 232 -3.59 13.44 -1.04
CA LEU A 232 -3.94 12.18 -0.40
C LEU A 232 -5.16 12.32 0.52
N LEU A 233 -5.18 13.35 1.36
CA LEU A 233 -6.30 13.62 2.29
C LEU A 233 -7.63 13.91 1.56
N SER A 234 -7.59 14.30 0.28
CA SER A 234 -8.77 14.54 -0.58
C SER A 234 -9.32 13.27 -1.22
N THR A 235 -8.62 12.13 -1.12
CA THR A 235 -9.08 10.85 -1.68
C THR A 235 -10.04 10.10 -0.75
N ASN A 236 -10.63 9.00 -1.26
CA ASN A 236 -11.59 8.16 -0.54
C ASN A 236 -10.94 7.17 0.46
N LEU A 237 -9.70 7.42 0.87
CA LEU A 237 -8.99 6.56 1.82
C LEU A 237 -9.61 6.58 3.22
N ASN A 238 -9.53 5.44 3.92
CA ASN A 238 -9.90 5.29 5.33
C ASN A 238 -8.69 5.48 6.25
N PHE A 239 -7.48 5.11 5.80
CA PHE A 239 -6.25 5.33 6.55
C PHE A 239 -5.16 5.90 5.65
N LEU A 240 -4.37 6.80 6.22
CA LEU A 240 -3.16 7.36 5.62
C LEU A 240 -1.95 6.88 6.40
N SER A 241 -1.10 6.08 5.74
CA SER A 241 0.19 5.67 6.29
C SER A 241 1.29 6.58 5.74
N PHE A 242 2.06 7.18 6.63
CA PHE A 242 3.07 8.16 6.29
C PHE A 242 4.28 8.08 7.22
N ASP A 243 5.43 8.49 6.75
CA ASP A 243 6.63 8.65 7.60
C ASP A 243 6.44 9.85 8.54
N ALA A 244 5.92 9.57 9.74
CA ALA A 244 5.73 10.58 10.77
C ALA A 244 7.04 10.99 11.42
N TYR A 245 8.06 10.13 11.40
CA TYR A 245 9.37 10.45 11.92
C TYR A 245 10.04 11.57 11.11
N GLY A 246 9.92 11.53 9.79
CA GLY A 246 10.55 12.50 8.89
C GLY A 246 9.65 13.66 8.47
N TYR A 247 8.33 13.46 8.33
CA TYR A 247 7.46 14.39 7.61
C TYR A 247 6.21 14.85 8.34
N LEU A 248 6.13 14.64 9.66
CA LEU A 248 4.97 15.10 10.44
C LEU A 248 4.73 16.61 10.34
N GLU A 249 5.80 17.41 10.39
CA GLU A 249 5.68 18.87 10.25
C GLU A 249 5.09 19.25 8.89
N ALA A 250 5.50 18.58 7.81
CA ALA A 250 4.96 18.81 6.47
C ALA A 250 3.46 18.46 6.40
N LEU A 251 3.03 17.31 6.99
CA LEU A 251 1.61 16.97 7.10
C LEU A 251 0.84 18.02 7.90
N SER A 252 1.43 18.58 8.96
CA SER A 252 0.81 19.59 9.82
C SER A 252 0.51 20.93 9.13
N LEU A 253 1.01 21.13 7.92
CA LEU A 253 0.71 22.31 7.09
C LEU A 253 -0.67 22.22 6.40
N TYR A 254 -1.34 21.07 6.47
CA TYR A 254 -2.66 20.81 5.90
C TYR A 254 -3.75 20.60 6.97
N PRO A 255 -3.91 21.52 7.96
CA PRO A 255 -4.77 21.27 9.12
C PRO A 255 -6.26 21.18 8.73
N LYS A 256 -6.70 21.85 7.67
CA LYS A 256 -8.09 21.82 7.21
C LYS A 256 -8.44 20.46 6.61
N GLU A 257 -7.63 19.99 5.68
CA GLU A 257 -7.78 18.70 5.00
C GLU A 257 -7.65 17.54 5.99
N LEU A 258 -6.68 17.64 6.90
CA LEU A 258 -6.47 16.67 7.96
C LEU A 258 -7.67 16.59 8.92
N LYS A 259 -8.22 17.73 9.31
CA LYS A 259 -9.42 17.79 10.15
C LYS A 259 -10.61 17.11 9.47
N ILE A 260 -10.91 17.46 8.21
CA ILE A 260 -11.97 16.84 7.42
C ILE A 260 -11.78 15.32 7.33
N PHE A 261 -10.55 14.88 7.05
CA PHE A 261 -10.22 13.47 6.98
C PHE A 261 -10.49 12.74 8.29
N LEU A 262 -10.03 13.26 9.42
CA LEU A 262 -10.23 12.67 10.74
C LEU A 262 -11.71 12.70 11.19
N GLU A 263 -12.42 13.78 10.95
CA GLU A 263 -13.84 13.94 11.30
C GLU A 263 -14.74 12.96 10.55
N ARG A 264 -14.40 12.60 9.29
CA ARG A 264 -15.10 11.52 8.55
C ARG A 264 -14.71 10.11 8.99
N GLY A 265 -13.90 9.99 10.05
CA GLY A 265 -13.46 8.69 10.59
C GLY A 265 -12.15 8.19 9.99
N GLY A 266 -11.35 9.05 9.38
CA GLY A 266 -10.03 8.74 8.86
C GLY A 266 -9.04 8.36 9.97
N ILE A 267 -8.09 7.52 9.65
CA ILE A 267 -7.09 6.95 10.56
C ILE A 267 -5.69 7.32 10.08
N LEU A 268 -4.88 7.89 10.98
CA LEU A 268 -3.45 8.06 10.71
C LEU A 268 -2.68 6.80 11.12
N ALA A 269 -1.90 6.26 10.21
CA ALA A 269 -0.89 5.24 10.49
C ALA A 269 0.48 5.94 10.56
N TRP A 270 0.95 6.11 11.79
CA TRP A 270 2.12 6.90 12.13
C TRP A 270 3.40 6.09 11.95
N GLY A 271 4.16 6.34 10.91
CA GLY A 271 5.51 5.81 10.72
C GLY A 271 6.50 6.45 11.67
N ILE A 272 6.42 6.07 12.95
CA ILE A 272 7.23 6.69 14.02
C ILE A 272 8.58 6.00 14.23
N VAL A 273 8.70 4.74 13.81
CA VAL A 273 9.95 3.98 13.90
C VAL A 273 10.73 4.18 12.61
N PRO A 274 11.88 4.87 12.62
CA PRO A 274 12.62 5.16 11.41
C PRO A 274 13.21 3.89 10.78
N THR A 275 13.16 3.80 9.45
CA THR A 275 13.76 2.72 8.66
C THR A 275 15.14 3.08 8.09
N SER A 276 15.69 4.22 8.50
CA SER A 276 17.03 4.70 8.17
C SER A 276 18.02 4.44 9.31
N GLU A 277 19.28 4.85 9.14
CA GLU A 277 20.31 4.79 10.20
C GLU A 277 19.91 5.54 11.49
N ALA A 278 18.89 6.40 11.43
CA ALA A 278 18.38 7.08 12.62
C ALA A 278 17.91 6.09 13.68
N ILE A 279 17.46 4.88 13.31
CA ILE A 279 17.05 3.82 14.25
C ILE A 279 18.16 3.47 15.26
N LEU A 280 19.43 3.59 14.88
CA LEU A 280 20.56 3.29 15.75
C LEU A 280 20.72 4.28 16.91
N LYS A 281 20.02 5.41 16.86
CA LYS A 281 20.04 6.48 17.87
C LYS A 281 18.75 6.57 18.68
N GLU A 282 17.76 5.76 18.34
CA GLU A 282 16.45 5.75 18.96
C GLU A 282 16.27 4.52 19.86
N ASP A 283 15.46 4.68 20.88
CA ASP A 283 14.93 3.62 21.71
C ASP A 283 13.40 3.78 21.85
N SER A 284 12.74 2.84 22.51
CA SER A 284 11.28 2.91 22.68
C SER A 284 10.82 4.14 23.45
N GLN A 285 11.64 4.67 24.36
CA GLN A 285 11.28 5.87 25.15
C GLN A 285 11.38 7.13 24.31
N SER A 286 12.46 7.29 23.53
CA SER A 286 12.65 8.43 22.63
C SER A 286 11.55 8.48 21.57
N LEU A 287 11.16 7.33 21.00
CA LEU A 287 10.07 7.24 20.02
C LEU A 287 8.71 7.59 20.65
N VAL A 288 8.43 7.16 21.88
CA VAL A 288 7.20 7.56 22.60
C VAL A 288 7.17 9.05 22.88
N VAL A 289 8.30 9.65 23.26
CA VAL A 289 8.39 11.13 23.46
C VAL A 289 8.09 11.83 22.13
N ARG A 290 8.75 11.44 21.05
CA ARG A 290 8.54 12.01 19.71
C ARG A 290 7.08 11.88 19.26
N PHE A 291 6.46 10.74 19.48
CA PHE A 291 5.05 10.52 19.16
C PHE A 291 4.13 11.48 19.94
N LYS A 292 4.36 11.65 21.25
CA LYS A 292 3.60 12.60 22.09
C LYS A 292 3.79 14.05 21.64
N GLU A 293 5.00 14.42 21.23
CA GLU A 293 5.27 15.74 20.64
C GLU A 293 4.51 15.91 19.34
N GLY A 294 4.47 14.89 18.50
CA GLY A 294 3.69 14.88 17.27
C GLY A 294 2.19 15.11 17.49
N LEU A 295 1.59 14.41 18.46
CA LEU A 295 0.21 14.65 18.86
C LEU A 295 -0.02 16.10 19.30
N LYS A 296 0.92 16.69 20.06
CA LYS A 296 0.86 18.07 20.48
C LYS A 296 0.96 19.05 19.31
N ILE A 297 1.84 18.78 18.32
CA ILE A 297 1.96 19.59 17.10
C ILE A 297 0.62 19.67 16.39
N LEU A 298 -0.02 18.54 16.14
CA LEU A 298 -1.33 18.50 15.45
C LEU A 298 -2.43 19.17 16.29
N SER A 299 -2.43 18.96 17.59
CA SER A 299 -3.40 19.62 18.49
C SER A 299 -3.25 21.15 18.47
N ASN A 300 -2.02 21.66 18.43
CA ASN A 300 -1.75 23.10 18.33
C ASN A 300 -2.20 23.68 16.96
N LYS A 301 -2.38 22.83 15.94
CA LYS A 301 -2.96 23.19 14.64
C LYS A 301 -4.49 23.11 14.62
N GLY A 302 -5.13 22.84 15.75
CA GLY A 302 -6.59 22.80 15.89
C GLY A 302 -7.22 21.43 15.61
N ILE A 303 -6.45 20.35 15.61
CA ILE A 303 -6.94 18.99 15.54
C ILE A 303 -7.37 18.51 16.93
N ASP A 304 -8.61 18.02 17.07
CA ASP A 304 -9.10 17.46 18.34
C ASP A 304 -8.23 16.25 18.74
N PRO A 305 -7.61 16.24 19.93
CA PRO A 305 -6.84 15.11 20.42
C PRO A 305 -7.58 13.78 20.45
N ASN A 306 -8.91 13.80 20.63
CA ASN A 306 -9.73 12.59 20.62
C ASN A 306 -9.76 11.91 19.24
N LEU A 307 -9.66 12.69 18.16
CA LEU A 307 -9.57 12.13 16.80
C LEU A 307 -8.23 11.45 16.53
N LEU A 308 -7.17 11.89 17.21
CA LEU A 308 -5.82 11.34 17.05
C LEU A 308 -5.60 10.03 17.81
N GLN A 309 -6.49 9.66 18.73
CA GLN A 309 -6.39 8.40 19.48
C GLN A 309 -6.69 7.17 18.62
N ASN A 310 -7.49 7.35 17.58
CA ASN A 310 -7.80 6.27 16.63
C ASN A 310 -6.70 6.20 15.57
N ALA A 311 -5.56 5.64 15.93
CA ALA A 311 -4.36 5.63 15.11
C ALA A 311 -3.66 4.28 15.10
N ILE A 312 -2.86 4.06 14.07
CA ILE A 312 -1.99 2.89 13.90
C ILE A 312 -0.55 3.36 14.06
N LEU A 313 0.30 2.55 14.68
CA LEU A 313 1.74 2.78 14.75
C LEU A 313 2.45 1.87 13.75
N THR A 314 3.39 2.42 12.98
CA THR A 314 4.13 1.69 11.95
C THR A 314 5.60 2.07 11.94
N PRO A 315 6.46 1.27 11.29
CA PRO A 315 7.70 1.79 10.73
C PRO A 315 7.42 2.90 9.71
N SER A 316 8.43 3.75 9.45
CA SER A 316 8.33 4.85 8.48
C SER A 316 8.45 4.36 7.03
#